data_5afc66f7bb349c43b94230022012d152
#
_entry.id   5afc66f7bb349c43b94230022012d152
#
_cell.length_a   1.000
_cell.length_b   1.000
_cell.length_c   1.000
_cell.angle_alpha   90.00
_cell.angle_beta   90.00
_cell.angle_gamma   90.00
#
_symmetry.space_group_name_H-M   'P 1'
#
loop_
_entity.id
_entity.type
_entity.pdbx_description
1 polymer ?
#
loop_
_entity_poly.entity_id
_entity_poly.type
_entity_poly.pdbx_seq_one_letter_code
_entity_poly.pdbx_strand_id
1 'polypeptide(L)'
;MSSCCSVEASSAQVSTSPSLPAGKWQFHQVEALYNSPFMDLLFQAQKIHRENFPANQIQMSTLLSVKTGTCPEDCAYCPQSGHYKTGLQKQKLMPLFEVIEAAKTAKANGASRFCMGAAWRSPTDAQVEEVNEMVKAVKALGLETCATLGMLTPEQATSLKQEGLDYYNHNLDTSPEFYKKIITTRTYEDRLDTLNNVREAGIKVCCGGILGMGETREDRISFLQELANLPTPPESVPINKLIPIPGTPLANATPVEGLEFVRTIAAARILMPTSYVRLSAGREDMSEELQTLCFVAGANSIFFGDKLLTAKNPGMNKDLQLFKKLGLQTC
;
A
#
# COMPACT_ATOMS: atom_id res chain seq x y z
N MET A 1 -24.94 3.56 -55.38
CA MET A 1 -25.96 3.78 -54.36
C MET A 1 -25.30 3.58 -53.02
N SER A 2 -24.86 4.67 -52.42
CA SER A 2 -24.12 4.66 -51.15
C SER A 2 -25.11 4.97 -50.03
N SER A 3 -25.35 4.02 -49.13
CA SER A 3 -26.19 4.20 -47.94
C SER A 3 -25.30 4.66 -46.81
N CYS A 4 -25.36 5.95 -46.51
CA CYS A 4 -24.78 6.53 -45.31
C CYS A 4 -25.67 6.18 -44.10
N CYS A 5 -25.19 5.36 -43.18
CA CYS A 5 -25.80 5.21 -41.85
C CYS A 5 -25.57 6.50 -41.05
N SER A 6 -26.61 7.28 -40.90
CA SER A 6 -26.67 8.38 -39.93
C SER A 6 -26.80 7.80 -38.54
N VAL A 7 -25.71 7.86 -37.75
CA VAL A 7 -25.75 7.59 -36.33
C VAL A 7 -26.28 8.84 -35.64
N GLU A 8 -27.50 8.79 -35.16
CA GLU A 8 -28.05 9.81 -34.26
C GLU A 8 -27.22 9.78 -32.95
N ALA A 9 -26.54 10.88 -32.71
CA ALA A 9 -25.84 11.09 -31.45
C ALA A 9 -26.87 11.26 -30.32
N SER A 10 -27.19 10.15 -29.65
CA SER A 10 -27.89 10.22 -28.38
C SER A 10 -27.00 11.00 -27.43
N SER A 11 -27.49 12.15 -26.96
CA SER A 11 -26.85 12.94 -25.91
C SER A 11 -26.89 12.14 -24.59
N ALA A 12 -25.96 11.24 -24.45
CA ALA A 12 -25.69 10.60 -23.14
C ALA A 12 -25.29 11.72 -22.17
N GLN A 13 -26.16 11.99 -21.23
CA GLN A 13 -25.88 12.88 -20.11
C GLN A 13 -24.59 12.38 -19.46
N VAL A 14 -23.53 13.19 -19.55
CA VAL A 14 -22.30 12.99 -18.80
C VAL A 14 -22.71 12.99 -17.33
N SER A 15 -22.71 11.81 -16.73
CA SER A 15 -22.99 11.62 -15.32
C SER A 15 -22.06 12.54 -14.54
N THR A 16 -22.64 13.49 -13.83
CA THR A 16 -21.96 14.37 -12.88
C THR A 16 -21.12 13.50 -11.96
N SER A 17 -19.85 13.86 -11.80
CA SER A 17 -18.93 13.22 -10.84
C SER A 17 -19.68 13.00 -9.54
N PRO A 18 -19.66 11.78 -8.92
CA PRO A 18 -20.30 11.60 -7.64
C PRO A 18 -19.64 12.57 -6.66
N SER A 19 -20.42 13.53 -6.17
CA SER A 19 -20.01 14.31 -5.00
C SER A 19 -19.68 13.30 -3.89
N LEU A 20 -18.55 13.49 -3.21
CA LEU A 20 -18.21 12.70 -2.03
C LEU A 20 -19.46 12.66 -1.14
N PRO A 21 -19.96 11.49 -0.74
CA PRO A 21 -21.16 11.42 0.06
C PRO A 21 -20.91 12.18 1.37
N ALA A 22 -21.89 12.94 1.81
CA ALA A 22 -21.85 13.61 3.13
C ALA A 22 -22.00 12.57 4.27
N GLY A 23 -21.20 11.52 4.26
CA GLY A 23 -21.26 10.40 5.18
C GLY A 23 -20.39 9.23 4.72
N LYS A 24 -20.46 8.12 5.46
CA LYS A 24 -19.74 6.90 5.12
C LYS A 24 -20.26 6.28 3.82
N TRP A 25 -19.35 5.75 3.01
CA TRP A 25 -19.66 4.97 1.81
C TRP A 25 -20.48 3.73 2.14
N GLN A 26 -21.61 3.54 1.47
CA GLN A 26 -22.40 2.32 1.57
C GLN A 26 -21.85 1.27 0.59
N PHE A 27 -21.98 -0.03 0.92
CA PHE A 27 -21.47 -1.12 0.08
C PHE A 27 -21.95 -1.02 -1.37
N HIS A 28 -23.26 -0.81 -1.60
CA HIS A 28 -23.83 -0.71 -2.94
C HIS A 28 -23.26 0.47 -3.76
N GLN A 29 -22.82 1.55 -3.09
CA GLN A 29 -22.19 2.69 -3.77
C GLN A 29 -20.78 2.34 -4.24
N VAL A 30 -20.01 1.67 -3.38
CA VAL A 30 -18.66 1.19 -3.73
C VAL A 30 -18.75 0.10 -4.79
N GLU A 31 -19.74 -0.79 -4.70
CA GLU A 31 -20.01 -1.84 -5.69
C GLU A 31 -20.36 -1.25 -7.04
N ALA A 32 -21.29 -0.29 -7.10
CA ALA A 32 -21.66 0.40 -8.34
C ALA A 32 -20.45 1.11 -8.98
N LEU A 33 -19.64 1.79 -8.17
CA LEU A 33 -18.40 2.42 -8.62
C LEU A 33 -17.41 1.37 -9.17
N TYR A 34 -17.14 0.31 -8.39
CA TYR A 34 -16.20 -0.73 -8.75
C TYR A 34 -16.59 -1.47 -10.04
N ASN A 35 -17.90 -1.68 -10.25
CA ASN A 35 -18.45 -2.38 -11.42
C ASN A 35 -18.74 -1.47 -12.61
N SER A 36 -18.47 -0.17 -12.54
CA SER A 36 -18.65 0.75 -13.66
C SER A 36 -17.79 0.36 -14.87
N PRO A 37 -18.14 0.80 -16.10
CA PRO A 37 -17.34 0.55 -17.29
C PRO A 37 -15.89 0.95 -17.05
N PHE A 38 -14.95 0.08 -17.43
CA PHE A 38 -13.54 0.22 -17.08
C PHE A 38 -12.92 1.56 -17.51
N MET A 39 -13.25 2.00 -18.72
CA MET A 39 -12.73 3.27 -19.25
C MET A 39 -13.28 4.49 -18.50
N ASP A 40 -14.55 4.44 -18.09
CA ASP A 40 -15.18 5.53 -17.32
C ASP A 40 -14.57 5.59 -15.90
N LEU A 41 -14.32 4.42 -15.29
CA LEU A 41 -13.65 4.32 -14.00
C LEU A 41 -12.24 4.93 -14.06
N LEU A 42 -11.45 4.59 -15.07
CA LEU A 42 -10.11 5.15 -15.25
C LEU A 42 -10.13 6.67 -15.49
N PHE A 43 -11.04 7.14 -16.34
CA PHE A 43 -11.19 8.57 -16.60
C PHE A 43 -11.53 9.34 -15.32
N GLN A 44 -12.48 8.84 -14.54
CA GLN A 44 -12.86 9.44 -13.26
C GLN A 44 -11.70 9.43 -12.25
N ALA A 45 -11.01 8.31 -12.12
CA ALA A 45 -9.85 8.20 -11.24
C ALA A 45 -8.72 9.18 -11.61
N GLN A 46 -8.43 9.31 -12.92
CA GLN A 46 -7.42 10.23 -13.42
C GLN A 46 -7.81 11.70 -13.18
N LYS A 47 -9.09 12.04 -13.36
CA LYS A 47 -9.60 13.37 -13.04
C LYS A 47 -9.39 13.71 -11.57
N ILE A 48 -9.84 12.84 -10.67
CA ILE A 48 -9.69 13.01 -9.22
C ILE A 48 -8.21 13.08 -8.83
N HIS A 49 -7.35 12.26 -9.43
CA HIS A 49 -5.92 12.33 -9.18
C HIS A 49 -5.36 13.72 -9.49
N ARG A 50 -5.68 14.29 -10.67
CA ARG A 50 -5.19 15.60 -11.11
C ARG A 50 -5.76 16.78 -10.32
N GLU A 51 -6.94 16.61 -9.72
CA GLU A 51 -7.55 17.62 -8.85
C GLU A 51 -6.86 17.67 -7.46
N ASN A 52 -6.22 16.59 -7.01
CA ASN A 52 -5.66 16.46 -5.66
C ASN A 52 -4.13 16.39 -5.61
N PHE A 53 -3.47 16.07 -6.71
CA PHE A 53 -2.02 15.87 -6.79
C PHE A 53 -1.42 16.49 -8.06
N PRO A 54 -0.13 16.86 -8.04
CA PRO A 54 0.59 17.17 -9.27
C PRO A 54 0.54 15.96 -10.23
N ALA A 55 0.02 16.20 -11.43
CA ALA A 55 -0.43 15.17 -12.36
C ALA A 55 0.61 14.09 -12.73
N ASN A 56 1.89 14.47 -12.76
CA ASN A 56 2.97 13.63 -13.25
C ASN A 56 4.05 13.39 -12.18
N GLN A 57 3.70 13.51 -10.90
CA GLN A 57 4.64 13.25 -9.80
C GLN A 57 4.39 11.91 -9.14
N ILE A 58 5.47 11.19 -8.90
CA ILE A 58 5.48 9.89 -8.20
C ILE A 58 6.34 10.00 -6.95
N GLN A 59 5.73 9.74 -5.79
CA GLN A 59 6.45 9.65 -4.53
C GLN A 59 7.28 8.37 -4.48
N MET A 60 8.57 8.52 -4.18
CA MET A 60 9.48 7.39 -3.99
C MET A 60 9.69 7.09 -2.51
N SER A 61 9.44 5.86 -2.11
CA SER A 61 9.71 5.36 -0.77
C SER A 61 10.66 4.17 -0.83
N THR A 62 11.63 4.10 0.07
CA THR A 62 12.48 2.91 0.23
C THR A 62 12.03 2.12 1.46
N LEU A 63 12.08 0.79 1.38
CA LEU A 63 11.66 -0.11 2.44
C LEU A 63 12.84 -0.97 2.89
N LEU A 64 13.19 -0.87 4.18
CA LEU A 64 14.24 -1.66 4.82
C LEU A 64 13.65 -2.65 5.83
N SER A 65 14.05 -3.92 5.75
CA SER A 65 13.79 -4.89 6.82
C SER A 65 14.82 -4.71 7.92
N VAL A 66 14.44 -4.08 9.03
CA VAL A 66 15.33 -3.87 10.17
C VAL A 66 15.39 -5.08 11.09
N LYS A 67 14.40 -6.00 11.00
CA LYS A 67 14.41 -7.31 11.67
C LYS A 67 13.64 -8.30 10.81
N THR A 68 14.29 -9.43 10.47
CA THR A 68 13.74 -10.40 9.50
C THR A 68 13.44 -11.74 10.15
N GLY A 69 12.26 -12.31 9.83
CA GLY A 69 11.86 -13.67 10.18
C GLY A 69 11.44 -13.87 11.64
N THR A 70 11.01 -15.08 11.97
CA THR A 70 10.49 -15.49 13.31
C THR A 70 9.33 -14.65 13.83
N CYS A 71 8.49 -14.10 12.93
CA CYS A 71 7.24 -13.47 13.35
C CYS A 71 6.29 -14.55 13.91
N PRO A 72 5.67 -14.35 15.08
CA PRO A 72 4.77 -15.34 15.66
C PRO A 72 3.39 -15.36 15.00
N GLU A 73 3.13 -14.50 14.00
CA GLU A 73 1.89 -14.48 13.23
C GLU A 73 1.90 -15.52 12.11
N ASP A 74 0.72 -16.05 11.77
CA ASP A 74 0.51 -17.09 10.77
C ASP A 74 -0.01 -16.56 9.42
N CYS A 75 0.24 -15.29 9.09
CA CYS A 75 -0.22 -14.69 7.83
C CYS A 75 0.15 -15.58 6.64
N ALA A 76 -0.86 -16.13 5.94
CA ALA A 76 -0.71 -17.18 4.94
C ALA A 76 0.17 -16.81 3.73
N TYR A 77 0.39 -15.53 3.50
CA TYR A 77 1.23 -14.98 2.43
C TYR A 77 2.67 -14.68 2.88
N CYS A 78 2.95 -14.66 4.20
CA CYS A 78 4.14 -14.01 4.72
C CYS A 78 5.32 -14.97 4.93
N PRO A 79 6.44 -14.80 4.21
CA PRO A 79 7.62 -15.65 4.40
C PRO A 79 8.34 -15.40 5.73
N GLN A 80 8.03 -14.32 6.45
CA GLN A 80 8.64 -13.99 7.74
C GLN A 80 7.97 -14.69 8.92
N SER A 81 6.82 -15.36 8.68
CA SER A 81 6.12 -16.16 9.68
C SER A 81 7.01 -17.28 10.25
N GLY A 82 7.00 -17.45 11.57
CA GLY A 82 7.62 -18.58 12.25
C GLY A 82 6.91 -19.91 12.03
N HIS A 83 5.68 -19.88 11.51
CA HIS A 83 4.87 -21.06 11.24
C HIS A 83 5.27 -21.78 9.93
N TYR A 84 5.99 -21.12 9.02
CA TYR A 84 6.27 -21.64 7.67
C TYR A 84 7.77 -21.86 7.43
N LYS A 85 8.08 -22.90 6.64
CA LYS A 85 9.45 -23.22 6.23
C LYS A 85 9.77 -22.63 4.85
N THR A 86 10.11 -21.35 4.82
CA THR A 86 10.35 -20.61 3.58
C THR A 86 11.82 -20.47 3.20
N GLY A 87 12.74 -21.01 4.03
CA GLY A 87 14.18 -20.86 3.83
C GLY A 87 14.72 -19.44 4.12
N LEU A 88 13.86 -18.53 4.58
CA LEU A 88 14.26 -17.17 4.88
C LEU A 88 15.28 -17.13 6.03
N GLN A 89 16.41 -16.45 5.81
CA GLN A 89 17.43 -16.27 6.85
C GLN A 89 16.91 -15.33 7.94
N LYS A 90 16.97 -15.81 9.18
CA LYS A 90 16.56 -15.04 10.37
C LYS A 90 17.63 -14.01 10.71
N GLN A 91 17.20 -12.77 10.97
CA GLN A 91 18.10 -11.69 11.38
C GLN A 91 17.57 -11.03 12.65
N LYS A 92 18.49 -10.68 13.54
CA LYS A 92 18.19 -9.85 14.71
C LYS A 92 17.89 -8.42 14.27
N LEU A 93 17.47 -7.57 15.20
CA LEU A 93 17.33 -6.15 14.94
C LEU A 93 18.66 -5.58 14.45
N MET A 94 18.58 -4.83 13.35
CA MET A 94 19.74 -4.25 12.66
C MET A 94 20.38 -3.17 13.54
N PRO A 95 21.71 -3.09 13.61
CA PRO A 95 22.38 -2.02 14.32
C PRO A 95 22.05 -0.64 13.73
N LEU A 96 21.93 0.38 14.57
CA LEU A 96 21.56 1.74 14.19
C LEU A 96 22.43 2.30 13.04
N PHE A 97 23.75 2.07 13.06
CA PHE A 97 24.64 2.59 12.03
C PHE A 97 24.33 2.02 10.63
N GLU A 98 23.91 0.75 10.52
CA GLU A 98 23.50 0.15 9.25
C GLU A 98 22.21 0.78 8.71
N VAL A 99 21.25 1.08 9.60
CA VAL A 99 20.01 1.79 9.24
C VAL A 99 20.31 3.19 8.70
N ILE A 100 21.23 3.91 9.36
CA ILE A 100 21.67 5.25 8.92
C ILE A 100 22.31 5.20 7.53
N GLU A 101 23.21 4.25 7.28
CA GLU A 101 23.86 4.12 5.96
C GLU A 101 22.86 3.72 4.87
N ALA A 102 21.89 2.85 5.16
CA ALA A 102 20.82 2.51 4.25
C ALA A 102 19.92 3.74 3.94
N ALA A 103 19.60 4.54 4.96
CA ALA A 103 18.79 5.75 4.79
C ALA A 103 19.54 6.83 3.98
N LYS A 104 20.84 7.03 4.19
CA LYS A 104 21.67 7.91 3.37
C LYS A 104 21.68 7.49 1.91
N THR A 105 21.86 6.19 1.66
CA THR A 105 21.81 5.62 0.31
C THR A 105 20.44 5.83 -0.34
N ALA A 106 19.35 5.57 0.40
CA ALA A 106 17.99 5.80 -0.09
C ALA A 106 17.77 7.27 -0.48
N LYS A 107 18.21 8.21 0.38
CA LYS A 107 18.12 9.65 0.12
C LYS A 107 18.93 10.05 -1.12
N ALA A 108 20.16 9.57 -1.23
CA ALA A 108 21.02 9.85 -2.39
C ALA A 108 20.41 9.35 -3.71
N ASN A 109 19.62 8.27 -3.65
CA ASN A 109 18.88 7.70 -4.77
C ASN A 109 17.52 8.38 -5.01
N GLY A 110 17.17 9.43 -4.27
CA GLY A 110 15.98 10.24 -4.50
C GLY A 110 14.73 9.78 -3.73
N ALA A 111 14.84 8.88 -2.74
CA ALA A 111 13.71 8.56 -1.89
C ALA A 111 13.35 9.77 -1.01
N SER A 112 12.04 10.08 -0.94
CA SER A 112 11.50 11.10 -0.03
C SER A 112 11.03 10.50 1.30
N ARG A 113 10.75 9.18 1.31
CA ARG A 113 10.33 8.44 2.51
C ARG A 113 11.16 7.18 2.72
N PHE A 114 11.52 6.94 3.98
CA PHE A 114 12.22 5.74 4.40
C PHE A 114 11.34 4.92 5.35
N CYS A 115 11.01 3.71 4.93
CA CYS A 115 10.14 2.78 5.67
C CYS A 115 10.98 1.69 6.33
N MET A 116 10.76 1.45 7.62
CA MET A 116 11.46 0.45 8.43
C MET A 116 10.47 -0.63 8.87
N GLY A 117 10.70 -1.88 8.47
CA GLY A 117 9.84 -3.01 8.82
C GLY A 117 10.54 -4.01 9.74
N ALA A 118 9.89 -4.41 10.83
CA ALA A 118 10.35 -5.47 11.71
C ALA A 118 9.31 -6.59 11.81
N ALA A 119 9.76 -7.84 11.73
CA ALA A 119 8.91 -9.03 11.79
C ALA A 119 8.53 -9.35 13.24
N TRP A 120 7.65 -8.53 13.82
CA TRP A 120 7.04 -8.71 15.14
C TRP A 120 5.52 -8.82 15.07
N ARG A 121 4.90 -9.48 16.05
CA ARG A 121 3.48 -9.36 16.34
C ARG A 121 3.20 -8.02 17.02
N SER A 122 3.98 -7.72 18.05
CA SER A 122 4.00 -6.50 18.83
C SER A 122 5.42 -6.31 19.38
N PRO A 123 6.01 -5.13 19.30
CA PRO A 123 7.32 -4.89 19.90
C PRO A 123 7.20 -4.82 21.43
N THR A 124 8.28 -5.13 22.13
CA THR A 124 8.44 -4.76 23.54
C THR A 124 8.85 -3.29 23.66
N ASP A 125 8.67 -2.68 24.84
CA ASP A 125 9.05 -1.28 25.05
C ASP A 125 10.55 -1.04 24.79
N ALA A 126 11.41 -1.97 25.20
CA ALA A 126 12.84 -1.91 24.89
C ALA A 126 13.13 -1.93 23.37
N GLN A 127 12.34 -2.71 22.60
CA GLN A 127 12.47 -2.70 21.15
C GLN A 127 11.96 -1.41 20.53
N VAL A 128 10.93 -0.79 21.12
CA VAL A 128 10.45 0.54 20.70
C VAL A 128 11.51 1.60 20.94
N GLU A 129 12.22 1.56 22.07
CA GLU A 129 13.35 2.45 22.37
C GLU A 129 14.46 2.35 21.32
N GLU A 130 14.85 1.12 20.93
CA GLU A 130 15.83 0.93 19.86
C GLU A 130 15.34 1.50 18.51
N VAL A 131 14.05 1.32 18.18
CA VAL A 131 13.46 1.88 16.94
C VAL A 131 13.32 3.39 17.03
N ASN A 132 13.04 3.97 18.18
CA ASN A 132 13.01 5.41 18.40
C ASN A 132 14.32 6.08 17.97
N GLU A 133 15.47 5.51 18.34
CA GLU A 133 16.78 6.01 17.91
C GLU A 133 16.93 5.92 16.37
N MET A 134 16.40 4.87 15.74
CA MET A 134 16.40 4.74 14.28
C MET A 134 15.52 5.81 13.63
N VAL A 135 14.29 6.04 14.13
CA VAL A 135 13.37 7.06 13.65
C VAL A 135 14.01 8.45 13.72
N LYS A 136 14.56 8.80 14.88
CA LYS A 136 15.24 10.07 15.12
C LYS A 136 16.40 10.30 14.15
N ALA A 137 17.24 9.28 13.97
CA ALA A 137 18.39 9.35 13.08
C ALA A 137 17.97 9.51 11.60
N VAL A 138 16.97 8.77 11.14
CA VAL A 138 16.44 8.88 9.78
C VAL A 138 15.77 10.24 9.56
N LYS A 139 15.01 10.72 10.54
CA LYS A 139 14.39 12.05 10.51
C LYS A 139 15.42 13.17 10.41
N ALA A 140 16.53 13.06 11.13
CA ALA A 140 17.63 14.02 11.06
C ALA A 140 18.28 14.10 9.66
N LEU A 141 18.15 13.07 8.83
CA LEU A 141 18.57 13.10 7.43
C LEU A 141 17.59 13.88 6.52
N GLY A 142 16.44 14.32 7.03
CA GLY A 142 15.40 15.04 6.27
C GLY A 142 14.51 14.15 5.43
N LEU A 143 14.42 12.85 5.75
CA LEU A 143 13.47 11.91 5.15
C LEU A 143 12.16 11.89 5.94
N GLU A 144 11.04 11.66 5.27
CA GLU A 144 9.84 11.18 5.96
C GLU A 144 10.09 9.77 6.50
N THR A 145 9.65 9.51 7.72
CA THR A 145 9.81 8.21 8.38
C THR A 145 8.52 7.40 8.36
N CYS A 146 8.63 6.11 8.11
CA CYS A 146 7.51 5.17 8.22
C CYS A 146 7.98 3.90 8.94
N ALA A 147 7.17 3.34 9.82
CA ALA A 147 7.47 2.11 10.52
C ALA A 147 6.36 1.08 10.38
N THR A 148 6.74 -0.23 10.39
CA THR A 148 5.86 -1.41 10.39
C THR A 148 6.39 -2.37 11.44
N LEU A 149 5.85 -2.32 12.66
CA LEU A 149 6.39 -3.04 13.83
C LEU A 149 5.41 -4.06 14.42
N GLY A 150 4.25 -4.25 13.78
CA GLY A 150 3.15 -5.03 14.34
C GLY A 150 2.14 -4.16 15.09
N MET A 151 1.51 -4.71 16.14
CA MET A 151 0.55 -3.98 16.97
C MET A 151 1.29 -3.03 17.93
N LEU A 152 0.72 -1.85 18.17
CA LEU A 152 1.25 -0.87 19.12
C LEU A 152 0.22 -0.58 20.21
N THR A 153 0.72 -0.39 21.43
CA THR A 153 -0.07 0.24 22.50
C THR A 153 -0.14 1.75 22.28
N PRO A 154 -1.07 2.48 22.94
CA PRO A 154 -1.12 3.94 22.89
C PRO A 154 0.19 4.61 23.31
N GLU A 155 0.85 4.08 24.36
CA GLU A 155 2.11 4.59 24.90
C GLU A 155 3.25 4.42 23.88
N GLN A 156 3.33 3.25 23.24
CA GLN A 156 4.32 2.96 22.19
C GLN A 156 4.14 3.87 20.97
N ALA A 157 2.90 4.08 20.54
CA ALA A 157 2.59 4.98 19.43
C ALA A 157 2.97 6.44 19.79
N THR A 158 2.66 6.89 21.01
CA THR A 158 3.03 8.21 21.51
C THR A 158 4.56 8.39 21.55
N SER A 159 5.29 7.39 22.02
CA SER A 159 6.75 7.40 22.09
C SER A 159 7.37 7.55 20.69
N LEU A 160 6.93 6.75 19.72
CA LEU A 160 7.39 6.83 18.31
C LEU A 160 7.09 8.21 17.70
N LYS A 161 5.92 8.80 18.01
CA LYS A 161 5.56 10.14 17.55
C LYS A 161 6.49 11.21 18.09
N GLN A 162 6.84 11.14 19.36
CA GLN A 162 7.74 12.10 20.02
C GLN A 162 9.13 12.13 19.35
N GLU A 163 9.60 10.98 18.87
CA GLU A 163 10.87 10.88 18.15
C GLU A 163 10.76 11.20 16.64
N GLY A 164 9.57 11.59 16.18
CA GLY A 164 9.38 12.15 14.85
C GLY A 164 8.87 11.16 13.81
N LEU A 165 8.23 10.05 14.22
CA LEU A 165 7.60 9.14 13.27
C LEU A 165 6.47 9.85 12.53
N ASP A 166 6.56 9.89 11.19
CA ASP A 166 5.55 10.54 10.33
C ASP A 166 4.40 9.60 9.99
N TYR A 167 4.71 8.33 9.66
CA TYR A 167 3.74 7.33 9.22
C TYR A 167 3.91 6.01 9.96
N TYR A 168 2.80 5.33 10.19
CA TYR A 168 2.81 3.94 10.65
C TYR A 168 2.06 3.06 9.66
N ASN A 169 2.71 2.00 9.18
CA ASN A 169 2.09 1.02 8.30
C ASN A 169 1.50 -0.13 9.09
N HIS A 170 0.19 -0.31 8.97
CA HIS A 170 -0.53 -1.45 9.53
C HIS A 170 -1.70 -1.80 8.61
N ASN A 171 -1.48 -2.76 7.72
CA ASN A 171 -2.44 -3.09 6.68
C ASN A 171 -3.64 -3.87 7.23
N LEU A 172 -4.83 -3.64 6.69
CA LEU A 172 -6.00 -4.50 6.86
C LEU A 172 -5.90 -5.77 6.01
N ASP A 173 -5.07 -5.74 4.98
CA ASP A 173 -4.75 -6.82 4.04
C ASP A 173 -5.90 -7.20 3.10
N THR A 174 -7.14 -7.34 3.58
CA THR A 174 -8.31 -7.75 2.80
C THR A 174 -9.63 -7.36 3.50
N SER A 175 -10.79 -7.90 3.08
CA SER A 175 -12.07 -7.71 3.75
C SER A 175 -12.11 -8.34 5.15
N PRO A 176 -12.99 -7.87 6.06
CA PRO A 176 -13.17 -8.50 7.38
C PRO A 176 -13.53 -9.98 7.29
N GLU A 177 -14.37 -10.37 6.31
CA GLU A 177 -14.83 -11.74 6.11
C GLU A 177 -13.71 -12.65 5.62
N PHE A 178 -12.92 -12.19 4.64
CA PHE A 178 -11.84 -12.99 4.07
C PHE A 178 -10.59 -13.03 4.96
N TYR A 179 -10.42 -12.03 5.83
CA TYR A 179 -9.27 -11.95 6.75
C TYR A 179 -9.07 -13.22 7.58
N LYS A 180 -10.14 -13.78 8.10
CA LYS A 180 -10.12 -14.99 8.94
C LYS A 180 -9.61 -16.25 8.23
N LYS A 181 -9.62 -16.25 6.88
CA LYS A 181 -9.05 -17.34 6.06
C LYS A 181 -7.54 -17.19 5.86
N ILE A 182 -7.01 -15.99 6.11
CA ILE A 182 -5.61 -15.63 5.81
C ILE A 182 -4.77 -15.54 7.08
N ILE A 183 -5.35 -15.09 8.20
CA ILE A 183 -4.66 -14.88 9.47
C ILE A 183 -5.56 -15.37 10.60
N THR A 184 -5.03 -16.24 11.46
CA THR A 184 -5.77 -16.79 12.61
C THR A 184 -5.19 -16.38 13.96
N THR A 185 -3.95 -15.95 13.99
CA THR A 185 -3.22 -15.55 15.22
C THR A 185 -3.56 -14.15 15.71
N ARG A 186 -4.27 -13.36 14.90
CA ARG A 186 -4.65 -11.98 15.20
C ARG A 186 -6.01 -11.69 14.56
N THR A 187 -6.86 -10.94 15.24
CA THR A 187 -8.18 -10.54 14.74
C THR A 187 -8.11 -9.33 13.79
N TYR A 188 -9.20 -9.06 13.10
CA TYR A 188 -9.36 -7.85 12.29
C TYR A 188 -9.46 -6.61 13.18
N GLU A 189 -10.12 -6.74 14.33
CA GLU A 189 -10.27 -5.72 15.35
C GLU A 189 -8.90 -5.30 15.92
N ASP A 190 -7.98 -6.24 16.19
CA ASP A 190 -6.60 -5.92 16.61
C ASP A 190 -5.89 -4.99 15.61
N ARG A 191 -6.23 -5.11 14.30
CA ARG A 191 -5.73 -4.19 13.27
C ARG A 191 -6.31 -2.80 13.41
N LEU A 192 -7.64 -2.73 13.58
CA LEU A 192 -8.36 -1.47 13.75
C LEU A 192 -7.92 -0.74 15.02
N ASP A 193 -7.78 -1.45 16.14
CA ASP A 193 -7.31 -0.89 17.41
C ASP A 193 -5.91 -0.29 17.27
N THR A 194 -5.00 -0.99 16.58
CA THR A 194 -3.66 -0.44 16.32
C THR A 194 -3.71 0.82 15.46
N LEU A 195 -4.55 0.84 14.42
CA LEU A 195 -4.74 2.04 13.59
C LEU A 195 -5.31 3.22 14.39
N ASN A 196 -6.22 2.94 15.33
CA ASN A 196 -6.77 3.95 16.23
C ASN A 196 -5.69 4.51 17.16
N ASN A 197 -4.91 3.66 17.85
CA ASN A 197 -3.79 4.07 18.71
C ASN A 197 -2.79 4.97 17.96
N VAL A 198 -2.49 4.61 16.71
CA VAL A 198 -1.61 5.39 15.82
C VAL A 198 -2.21 6.76 15.51
N ARG A 199 -3.52 6.82 15.23
CA ARG A 199 -4.23 8.09 14.95
C ARG A 199 -4.27 8.98 16.16
N GLU A 200 -4.61 8.45 17.34
CA GLU A 200 -4.68 9.20 18.58
C GLU A 200 -3.32 9.79 18.97
N ALA A 201 -2.23 9.09 18.67
CA ALA A 201 -0.88 9.62 18.83
C ALA A 201 -0.50 10.71 17.79
N GLY A 202 -1.37 11.01 16.81
CA GLY A 202 -1.10 12.01 15.76
C GLY A 202 -0.11 11.55 14.70
N ILE A 203 0.06 10.24 14.50
CA ILE A 203 0.84 9.66 13.42
C ILE A 203 -0.07 9.44 12.21
N LYS A 204 0.41 9.74 11.00
CA LYS A 204 -0.31 9.44 9.75
C LYS A 204 -0.36 7.94 9.51
N VAL A 205 -1.49 7.47 8.97
CA VAL A 205 -1.71 6.05 8.70
C VAL A 205 -1.29 5.69 7.27
N CYS A 206 -0.52 4.61 7.15
CA CYS A 206 -0.30 3.88 5.93
C CYS A 206 -1.03 2.53 6.07
N CYS A 207 -2.13 2.33 5.35
CA CYS A 207 -2.94 1.12 5.46
C CYS A 207 -3.52 0.74 4.12
N GLY A 208 -3.34 -0.51 3.73
CA GLY A 208 -3.80 -1.07 2.46
C GLY A 208 -3.96 -2.58 2.53
N GLY A 209 -3.80 -3.26 1.39
CA GLY A 209 -4.02 -4.70 1.32
C GLY A 209 -3.28 -5.39 0.19
N ILE A 210 -3.60 -6.68 0.05
CA ILE A 210 -2.97 -7.61 -0.89
C ILE A 210 -4.07 -8.23 -1.76
N LEU A 211 -3.87 -8.21 -3.07
CA LEU A 211 -4.76 -8.82 -4.05
C LEU A 211 -4.14 -10.10 -4.62
N GLY A 212 -4.97 -11.10 -4.87
CA GLY A 212 -4.57 -12.40 -5.41
C GLY A 212 -4.38 -13.47 -4.34
N MET A 213 -4.91 -13.27 -3.12
CA MET A 213 -4.90 -14.25 -2.05
C MET A 213 -6.04 -15.28 -2.17
N GLY A 214 -6.91 -15.15 -3.18
CA GLY A 214 -8.12 -15.95 -3.38
C GLY A 214 -9.40 -15.23 -2.95
N GLU A 215 -9.30 -13.95 -2.65
CA GLU A 215 -10.42 -13.06 -2.35
C GLU A 215 -11.30 -12.85 -3.57
N THR A 216 -12.61 -12.66 -3.36
CA THR A 216 -13.58 -12.34 -4.42
C THR A 216 -13.56 -10.85 -4.77
N ARG A 217 -14.36 -10.48 -5.77
CA ARG A 217 -14.58 -9.06 -6.10
C ARG A 217 -15.31 -8.34 -4.98
N GLU A 218 -16.28 -8.98 -4.35
CA GLU A 218 -17.02 -8.47 -3.19
C GLU A 218 -16.08 -8.22 -2.00
N ASP A 219 -15.10 -9.11 -1.78
CA ASP A 219 -14.07 -8.89 -0.76
C ASP A 219 -13.24 -7.63 -1.05
N ARG A 220 -12.86 -7.37 -2.32
CA ARG A 220 -12.13 -6.15 -2.70
C ARG A 220 -12.96 -4.89 -2.51
N ILE A 221 -14.27 -4.94 -2.81
CA ILE A 221 -15.22 -3.86 -2.60
C ILE A 221 -15.34 -3.57 -1.10
N SER A 222 -15.57 -4.59 -0.27
CA SER A 222 -15.66 -4.48 1.19
C SER A 222 -14.36 -3.93 1.78
N PHE A 223 -13.21 -4.42 1.36
CA PHE A 223 -11.90 -3.91 1.78
C PHE A 223 -11.71 -2.42 1.48
N LEU A 224 -12.06 -1.97 0.28
CA LEU A 224 -11.98 -0.55 -0.09
C LEU A 224 -12.96 0.31 0.68
N GLN A 225 -14.17 -0.22 0.94
CA GLN A 225 -15.18 0.44 1.78
C GLN A 225 -14.65 0.64 3.20
N GLU A 226 -14.05 -0.39 3.80
CA GLU A 226 -13.48 -0.32 5.15
C GLU A 226 -12.40 0.78 5.23
N LEU A 227 -11.47 0.82 4.28
CA LEU A 227 -10.42 1.85 4.24
C LEU A 227 -10.99 3.25 4.12
N ALA A 228 -11.94 3.45 3.20
CA ALA A 228 -12.56 4.75 2.95
C ALA A 228 -13.44 5.23 4.12
N ASN A 229 -13.94 4.29 4.92
CA ASN A 229 -14.84 4.55 6.06
C ASN A 229 -14.13 4.62 7.41
N LEU A 230 -12.81 4.45 7.46
CA LEU A 230 -12.07 4.77 8.69
C LEU A 230 -12.39 6.21 9.14
N PRO A 231 -12.32 6.55 10.42
CA PRO A 231 -12.63 7.91 10.93
C PRO A 231 -11.91 9.01 10.13
N THR A 232 -10.71 8.75 9.70
CA THR A 232 -9.98 9.48 8.65
C THR A 232 -9.37 8.46 7.71
N PRO A 233 -9.65 8.50 6.40
CA PRO A 233 -9.02 7.62 5.42
C PRO A 233 -7.49 7.65 5.55
N PRO A 234 -6.78 6.54 5.25
CA PRO A 234 -5.33 6.50 5.35
C PRO A 234 -4.68 7.53 4.42
N GLU A 235 -3.65 8.22 4.88
CA GLU A 235 -2.87 9.14 4.03
C GLU A 235 -2.05 8.40 2.97
N SER A 236 -1.80 7.10 3.17
CA SER A 236 -1.11 6.25 2.20
C SER A 236 -1.78 4.88 2.13
N VAL A 237 -2.12 4.43 0.91
CA VAL A 237 -2.85 3.18 0.65
C VAL A 237 -2.00 2.29 -0.25
N PRO A 238 -1.18 1.40 0.31
CA PRO A 238 -0.44 0.43 -0.48
C PRO A 238 -1.38 -0.66 -1.02
N ILE A 239 -1.41 -0.81 -2.35
CA ILE A 239 -2.04 -1.92 -3.04
C ILE A 239 -0.94 -2.87 -3.50
N ASN A 240 -0.93 -4.06 -2.92
CA ASN A 240 0.05 -5.10 -3.21
C ASN A 240 -0.56 -6.16 -4.12
N LYS A 241 0.17 -6.60 -5.13
CA LYS A 241 -0.09 -7.85 -5.81
C LYS A 241 0.63 -8.96 -5.06
N LEU A 242 -0.07 -10.04 -4.73
CA LEU A 242 0.53 -11.18 -4.05
C LEU A 242 1.76 -11.69 -4.83
N ILE A 243 2.85 -11.89 -4.11
CA ILE A 243 4.01 -12.62 -4.58
C ILE A 243 3.94 -14.00 -3.93
N PRO A 244 3.60 -15.08 -4.67
CA PRO A 244 3.57 -16.42 -4.12
C PRO A 244 4.98 -16.84 -3.68
N ILE A 245 5.14 -17.20 -2.41
CA ILE A 245 6.44 -17.60 -1.86
C ILE A 245 6.41 -19.10 -1.52
N PRO A 246 7.33 -19.90 -2.06
CA PRO A 246 7.46 -21.32 -1.71
C PRO A 246 7.55 -21.55 -0.20
N GLY A 247 6.80 -22.51 0.31
CA GLY A 247 6.73 -22.84 1.73
C GLY A 247 5.69 -22.07 2.52
N THR A 248 5.01 -21.08 1.93
CA THR A 248 3.81 -20.46 2.51
C THR A 248 2.53 -21.15 2.03
N PRO A 249 1.40 -21.04 2.76
CA PRO A 249 0.11 -21.58 2.30
C PRO A 249 -0.33 -21.07 0.93
N LEU A 250 0.01 -19.82 0.57
CA LEU A 250 -0.35 -19.20 -0.70
C LEU A 250 0.71 -19.34 -1.81
N ALA A 251 1.63 -20.30 -1.66
CA ALA A 251 2.70 -20.55 -2.65
C ALA A 251 2.17 -20.86 -4.07
N ASN A 252 0.97 -21.41 -4.18
CA ASN A 252 0.33 -21.79 -5.44
C ASN A 252 -0.96 -20.98 -5.71
N ALA A 253 -1.10 -19.80 -5.12
CA ALA A 253 -2.26 -18.94 -5.34
C ALA A 253 -2.35 -18.48 -6.80
N THR A 254 -3.56 -18.47 -7.35
CA THR A 254 -3.80 -17.94 -8.70
C THR A 254 -3.58 -16.43 -8.71
N PRO A 255 -2.74 -15.90 -9.59
CA PRO A 255 -2.51 -14.46 -9.67
C PRO A 255 -3.81 -13.69 -9.96
N VAL A 256 -3.96 -12.52 -9.34
CA VAL A 256 -5.03 -11.59 -9.70
C VAL A 256 -4.86 -11.12 -11.15
N GLU A 257 -5.97 -11.03 -11.89
CA GLU A 257 -5.97 -10.49 -13.24
C GLU A 257 -5.50 -9.02 -13.25
N GLY A 258 -4.69 -8.65 -14.26
CA GLY A 258 -4.11 -7.31 -14.33
C GLY A 258 -5.13 -6.18 -14.37
N LEU A 259 -6.22 -6.33 -15.14
CA LEU A 259 -7.27 -5.31 -15.21
C LEU A 259 -8.07 -5.18 -13.91
N GLU A 260 -8.28 -6.28 -13.18
CA GLU A 260 -8.89 -6.24 -11.84
C GLU A 260 -7.98 -5.53 -10.82
N PHE A 261 -6.67 -5.71 -10.94
CA PHE A 261 -5.71 -4.99 -10.11
C PHE A 261 -5.77 -3.48 -10.38
N VAL A 262 -5.78 -3.06 -11.66
CA VAL A 262 -5.92 -1.66 -12.08
C VAL A 262 -7.27 -1.09 -11.62
N ARG A 263 -8.35 -1.85 -11.74
CA ARG A 263 -9.69 -1.47 -11.27
C ARG A 263 -9.70 -1.14 -9.78
N THR A 264 -9.03 -1.95 -8.97
CA THR A 264 -8.91 -1.71 -7.52
C THR A 264 -8.15 -0.42 -7.21
N ILE A 265 -7.08 -0.12 -7.95
CA ILE A 265 -6.33 1.14 -7.82
C ILE A 265 -7.20 2.34 -8.18
N ALA A 266 -7.95 2.25 -9.29
CA ALA A 266 -8.85 3.33 -9.73
C ALA A 266 -9.96 3.60 -8.69
N ALA A 267 -10.59 2.55 -8.18
CA ALA A 267 -11.60 2.67 -7.13
C ALA A 267 -10.99 3.24 -5.83
N ALA A 268 -9.80 2.80 -5.42
CA ALA A 268 -9.09 3.35 -4.27
C ALA A 268 -8.83 4.86 -4.42
N ARG A 269 -8.40 5.32 -5.61
CA ARG A 269 -8.20 6.76 -5.90
C ARG A 269 -9.49 7.56 -5.77
N ILE A 270 -10.61 7.03 -6.26
CA ILE A 270 -11.90 7.73 -6.23
C ILE A 270 -12.45 7.80 -4.80
N LEU A 271 -12.35 6.69 -4.06
CA LEU A 271 -12.86 6.59 -2.70
C LEU A 271 -12.02 7.39 -1.69
N MET A 272 -10.72 7.53 -1.94
CA MET A 272 -9.74 8.20 -1.07
C MET A 272 -8.93 9.23 -1.87
N PRO A 273 -9.54 10.36 -2.26
CA PRO A 273 -8.99 11.30 -3.24
C PRO A 273 -7.67 11.96 -2.82
N THR A 274 -7.45 12.15 -1.52
CA THR A 274 -6.26 12.81 -0.97
C THR A 274 -5.17 11.83 -0.50
N SER A 275 -5.40 10.51 -0.61
CA SER A 275 -4.45 9.48 -0.21
C SER A 275 -3.36 9.27 -1.27
N TYR A 276 -2.13 9.01 -0.84
CA TYR A 276 -1.13 8.41 -1.73
C TYR A 276 -1.51 6.96 -2.02
N VAL A 277 -1.95 6.65 -3.23
CA VAL A 277 -2.20 5.28 -3.66
C VAL A 277 -0.88 4.69 -4.14
N ARG A 278 -0.37 3.71 -3.39
CA ARG A 278 0.96 3.15 -3.67
C ARG A 278 0.85 1.86 -4.47
N LEU A 279 1.48 1.84 -5.63
CA LEU A 279 1.77 0.61 -6.36
C LEU A 279 2.96 -0.06 -5.65
N SER A 280 2.65 -1.11 -4.87
CA SER A 280 3.55 -1.66 -3.85
C SER A 280 4.19 -2.98 -4.32
N ALA A 281 4.02 -4.08 -3.59
CA ALA A 281 4.63 -5.37 -3.95
C ALA A 281 4.06 -5.98 -5.25
N GLY A 282 4.84 -6.86 -5.89
CA GLY A 282 4.45 -7.60 -7.10
C GLY A 282 4.73 -6.88 -8.41
N ARG A 283 5.40 -5.72 -8.40
CA ARG A 283 5.72 -4.94 -9.61
C ARG A 283 6.74 -5.63 -10.53
N GLU A 284 7.63 -6.47 -9.99
CA GLU A 284 8.63 -7.17 -10.80
C GLU A 284 7.99 -8.06 -11.89
N ASP A 285 6.81 -8.62 -11.59
CA ASP A 285 6.06 -9.50 -12.50
C ASP A 285 5.00 -8.73 -13.32
N MET A 286 4.99 -7.40 -13.27
CA MET A 286 4.10 -6.55 -14.06
C MET A 286 4.81 -6.03 -15.31
N SER A 287 4.14 -6.09 -16.47
CA SER A 287 4.62 -5.42 -17.67
C SER A 287 4.66 -3.90 -17.48
N GLU A 288 5.43 -3.20 -18.33
CA GLU A 288 5.46 -1.72 -18.32
C GLU A 288 4.07 -1.15 -18.60
N GLU A 289 3.28 -1.78 -19.48
CA GLU A 289 1.92 -1.35 -19.83
C GLU A 289 0.98 -1.48 -18.64
N LEU A 290 1.07 -2.58 -17.88
CA LEU A 290 0.25 -2.77 -16.69
C LEU A 290 0.58 -1.74 -15.60
N GLN A 291 1.86 -1.48 -15.36
CA GLN A 291 2.28 -0.44 -14.42
C GLN A 291 1.83 0.95 -14.89
N THR A 292 1.92 1.23 -16.20
CA THR A 292 1.42 2.47 -16.79
C THR A 292 -0.08 2.65 -16.56
N LEU A 293 -0.89 1.60 -16.77
CA LEU A 293 -2.31 1.64 -16.46
C LEU A 293 -2.58 1.90 -14.97
N CYS A 294 -1.75 1.36 -14.06
CA CYS A 294 -1.87 1.67 -12.63
C CYS A 294 -1.63 3.16 -12.35
N PHE A 295 -0.65 3.81 -13.01
CA PHE A 295 -0.43 5.25 -12.87
C PHE A 295 -1.57 6.07 -13.48
N VAL A 296 -2.12 5.66 -14.62
CA VAL A 296 -3.33 6.25 -15.21
C VAL A 296 -4.51 6.12 -14.25
N ALA A 297 -4.65 4.98 -13.58
CA ALA A 297 -5.68 4.71 -12.56
C ALA A 297 -5.48 5.53 -11.26
N GLY A 298 -4.42 6.34 -11.17
CA GLY A 298 -4.18 7.25 -10.06
C GLY A 298 -3.22 6.75 -8.98
N ALA A 299 -2.46 5.66 -9.23
CA ALA A 299 -1.31 5.36 -8.39
C ALA A 299 -0.27 6.49 -8.51
N ASN A 300 0.23 6.99 -7.39
CA ASN A 300 1.15 8.12 -7.33
C ASN A 300 2.28 7.94 -6.32
N SER A 301 2.50 6.72 -5.88
CA SER A 301 3.62 6.36 -5.00
C SER A 301 4.10 4.94 -5.34
N ILE A 302 5.39 4.69 -5.18
CA ILE A 302 6.00 3.35 -5.31
C ILE A 302 6.97 3.06 -4.17
N PHE A 303 7.25 1.76 -3.96
CA PHE A 303 8.51 1.38 -3.33
C PHE A 303 9.60 1.31 -4.39
N PHE A 304 10.67 2.04 -4.14
CA PHE A 304 11.84 2.22 -5.00
C PHE A 304 13.06 1.51 -4.40
N GLY A 305 13.88 0.91 -5.25
CA GLY A 305 15.05 0.12 -4.86
C GLY A 305 14.90 -1.35 -5.24
N ASP A 306 15.99 -2.11 -5.18
CA ASP A 306 16.06 -3.47 -5.72
C ASP A 306 15.32 -4.52 -4.87
N LYS A 307 14.95 -4.17 -3.65
CA LYS A 307 14.37 -5.10 -2.69
C LYS A 307 13.29 -4.44 -1.83
N LEU A 308 12.23 -5.19 -1.56
CA LEU A 308 11.27 -4.95 -0.49
C LEU A 308 11.79 -5.57 0.83
N LEU A 309 10.91 -5.90 1.78
CA LEU A 309 11.35 -6.54 3.03
C LEU A 309 12.14 -7.85 2.76
N THR A 310 11.58 -8.73 1.95
CA THR A 310 12.17 -10.05 1.65
C THR A 310 12.10 -10.44 0.18
N ALA A 311 11.29 -9.77 -0.61
CA ALA A 311 11.10 -10.04 -2.02
C ALA A 311 11.90 -9.07 -2.91
N LYS A 312 12.17 -9.48 -4.15
CA LYS A 312 12.72 -8.60 -5.19
C LYS A 312 11.71 -7.51 -5.56
N ASN A 313 12.24 -6.40 -6.04
CA ASN A 313 11.49 -5.26 -6.57
C ASN A 313 12.14 -4.87 -7.91
N PRO A 314 11.45 -4.18 -8.82
CA PRO A 314 12.09 -3.63 -10.02
C PRO A 314 13.31 -2.80 -9.63
N GLY A 315 14.44 -3.08 -10.28
CA GLY A 315 15.67 -2.36 -10.00
C GLY A 315 15.51 -0.86 -10.32
N MET A 316 16.24 -0.01 -9.60
CA MET A 316 16.17 1.45 -9.73
C MET A 316 16.21 1.93 -11.19
N ASN A 317 17.07 1.35 -12.01
CA ASN A 317 17.20 1.71 -13.41
C ASN A 317 15.94 1.44 -14.24
N LYS A 318 15.22 0.34 -13.96
CA LYS A 318 13.95 0.02 -14.63
C LYS A 318 12.88 1.08 -14.32
N ASP A 319 12.75 1.47 -13.06
CA ASP A 319 11.79 2.49 -12.65
C ASP A 319 12.10 3.85 -13.27
N LEU A 320 13.36 4.30 -13.23
CA LEU A 320 13.76 5.57 -13.82
C LEU A 320 13.58 5.59 -15.35
N GLN A 321 13.84 4.46 -16.04
CA GLN A 321 13.58 4.35 -17.48
C GLN A 321 12.09 4.41 -17.79
N LEU A 322 11.24 3.72 -17.02
CA LEU A 322 9.79 3.77 -17.18
C LEU A 322 9.28 5.21 -16.95
N PHE A 323 9.71 5.87 -15.87
CA PHE A 323 9.31 7.26 -15.60
C PHE A 323 9.72 8.21 -16.71
N LYS A 324 10.93 8.06 -17.24
CA LYS A 324 11.39 8.86 -18.39
C LYS A 324 10.52 8.64 -19.63
N LYS A 325 10.14 7.38 -19.95
CA LYS A 325 9.21 7.06 -21.06
C LYS A 325 7.85 7.73 -20.88
N LEU A 326 7.35 7.79 -19.63
CA LEU A 326 6.02 8.30 -19.30
C LEU A 326 6.01 9.80 -19.00
N GLY A 327 7.15 10.48 -18.95
CA GLY A 327 7.26 11.89 -18.55
C GLY A 327 6.91 12.12 -17.07
N LEU A 328 7.09 11.11 -16.22
CA LEU A 328 6.83 11.19 -14.79
C LEU A 328 8.07 11.76 -14.06
N GLN A 329 7.82 12.55 -13.03
CA GLN A 329 8.83 13.14 -12.16
C GLN A 329 8.77 12.50 -10.77
N THR A 330 9.91 12.36 -10.13
CA THR A 330 10.01 11.85 -8.76
C THR A 330 9.96 12.99 -7.75
N CYS A 331 9.32 12.77 -6.60
CA CYS A 331 9.26 13.71 -5.49
C CYS A 331 9.46 13.01 -4.13
#